data_36a650759bebc96bea572bf432d4f270
#
_entry.id   36a650759bebc96bea572bf432d4f270
#
_cell.length_a   1.000
_cell.length_b   1.000
_cell.length_c   1.000
_cell.angle_alpha   90.00
_cell.angle_beta   90.00
_cell.angle_gamma   90.00
#
_symmetry.space_group_name_H-M   'P 1'
#
loop_
_entity.id
_entity.type
_entity.pdbx_description
1 polymer ?
#
loop_
_entity_poly.entity_id
_entity_poly.type
_entity_poly.pdbx_seq_one_letter_code
_entity_poly.pdbx_strand_id
1 'polypeptide(L)'
;MISGAFGGDERVLPRVTQARHSRSGRRGHVSEMKDLRELFPITEQVSYLNTATTGALSRPVSEAVKDCLDSRMSHGQCFDGEWADRLVSVRRKVARLIGATPDEVAVVNSTVEGLSMVAGGIHWHQGDNVVANSLEFPGNIYPWMSLKDRFGVDLRIAPAKDGRVILSDLFSAVDDRTRVVSVSFVEFSNGFKNDLKAIGSFCRERGIYFVVDAIQGLGVIPLDVRESKIDFLAAAAFKWLLGPLGIGCFYCRKELLDDVWLIRPGYDSVVGTYDEHGDLVELDYNYVLRPNAERFEGTSHSFLGVYGFDAALDLIEEAGVSNIHSHTLTLIDMLVSGLQEKGGYRILSSLKPGERSSIISLAHSDLESREIVQRLADAGVIVALREGAVRVSPHFYNNEADIERLLANLP
;
A
#
# COMPACT_ATOMS: atom_id res chain seq x y z
N MET A 1 -59.50 -20.15 24.37
CA MET A 1 -58.99 -20.74 25.65
C MET A 1 -58.12 -21.93 25.31
N ILE A 2 -56.82 -21.79 25.33
CA ILE A 2 -55.85 -22.81 25.73
C ILE A 2 -54.60 -22.00 26.15
N SER A 3 -54.41 -21.87 27.43
CA SER A 3 -53.17 -21.39 28.08
C SER A 3 -52.19 -22.54 28.16
N GLY A 4 -50.99 -22.37 27.66
CA GLY A 4 -49.87 -23.27 27.83
C GLY A 4 -48.62 -22.50 28.18
N ALA A 5 -48.28 -22.48 29.47
CA ALA A 5 -47.07 -21.89 29.98
C ALA A 5 -45.87 -22.75 29.54
N PHE A 6 -44.91 -22.12 28.89
CA PHE A 6 -43.56 -22.67 28.74
C PHE A 6 -42.63 -21.93 29.69
N GLY A 7 -42.30 -22.59 30.79
CA GLY A 7 -41.18 -22.23 31.63
C GLY A 7 -39.89 -22.58 30.88
N GLY A 8 -39.19 -21.58 30.43
CA GLY A 8 -37.86 -21.71 29.81
C GLY A 8 -36.77 -21.67 30.88
N ASP A 9 -36.05 -22.75 31.00
CA ASP A 9 -34.85 -22.92 31.81
C ASP A 9 -33.70 -22.08 31.16
N GLU A 10 -33.37 -20.95 31.75
CA GLU A 10 -32.21 -20.16 31.38
C GLU A 10 -30.92 -20.93 31.71
N ARG A 11 -30.45 -21.71 30.76
CA ARG A 11 -29.08 -22.21 30.82
C ARG A 11 -28.11 -21.11 30.46
N VAL A 12 -27.68 -20.40 31.48
CA VAL A 12 -26.48 -19.54 31.39
C VAL A 12 -25.30 -20.41 30.98
N LEU A 13 -24.83 -20.22 29.73
CA LEU A 13 -23.59 -20.85 29.29
C LEU A 13 -22.42 -20.31 30.13
N PRO A 14 -21.49 -21.16 30.59
CA PRO A 14 -20.38 -20.71 31.42
C PRO A 14 -19.50 -19.74 30.63
N ARG A 15 -19.24 -18.56 31.19
CA ARG A 15 -18.20 -17.63 30.71
C ARG A 15 -16.87 -18.37 30.72
N VAL A 16 -16.36 -18.68 29.55
CA VAL A 16 -14.98 -19.16 29.38
C VAL A 16 -14.06 -18.01 29.77
N THR A 17 -13.51 -18.07 30.97
CA THR A 17 -12.43 -17.17 31.39
C THR A 17 -11.22 -17.43 30.50
N GLN A 18 -11.01 -16.55 29.53
CA GLN A 18 -9.79 -16.52 28.74
C GLN A 18 -8.61 -16.28 29.67
N ALA A 19 -7.68 -17.22 29.70
CA ALA A 19 -6.34 -16.98 30.22
C ALA A 19 -5.70 -15.93 29.27
N ARG A 20 -5.70 -14.69 29.75
CA ARG A 20 -4.95 -13.62 29.11
C ARG A 20 -3.47 -14.02 29.11
N HIS A 21 -2.97 -14.50 27.98
CA HIS A 21 -1.54 -14.53 27.74
C HIS A 21 -1.10 -13.07 27.61
N SER A 22 -0.89 -12.44 28.75
CA SER A 22 -0.19 -11.16 28.83
C SER A 22 1.25 -11.40 28.40
N ARG A 23 1.54 -11.16 27.14
CA ARG A 23 2.91 -10.83 26.74
C ARG A 23 3.19 -9.44 27.30
N SER A 24 3.62 -9.42 28.57
CA SER A 24 4.11 -8.22 29.24
C SER A 24 5.27 -7.64 28.43
N GLY A 25 5.10 -6.39 28.07
CA GLY A 25 6.09 -5.36 27.81
C GLY A 25 7.55 -5.75 27.64
N ARG A 26 8.00 -5.93 26.40
CA ARG A 26 9.37 -5.55 26.03
C ARG A 26 9.32 -4.16 25.42
N ARG A 27 9.27 -3.15 26.27
CA ARG A 27 9.68 -1.79 25.90
C ARG A 27 11.20 -1.75 26.00
N GLY A 28 11.89 -1.45 24.90
CA GLY A 28 13.26 -0.98 24.94
C GLY A 28 14.34 -1.86 24.35
N HIS A 29 14.10 -2.51 23.18
CA HIS A 29 15.19 -2.80 22.24
C HIS A 29 14.64 -2.51 20.85
N VAL A 30 15.24 -1.54 20.15
CA VAL A 30 15.13 -1.48 18.69
C VAL A 30 15.84 -2.73 18.20
N SER A 31 15.08 -3.70 17.68
CA SER A 31 15.66 -4.90 17.08
C SER A 31 16.58 -4.48 15.95
N GLU A 32 17.80 -5.00 15.93
CA GLU A 32 18.68 -4.76 14.80
C GLU A 32 18.04 -5.33 13.52
N MET A 33 18.26 -4.71 12.36
CA MET A 33 17.71 -5.20 11.08
C MET A 33 18.07 -6.68 10.83
N LYS A 34 19.21 -7.12 11.35
CA LYS A 34 19.65 -8.52 11.30
C LYS A 34 18.68 -9.46 12.00
N ASP A 35 18.16 -9.09 13.17
CA ASP A 35 17.21 -9.92 13.93
C ASP A 35 15.87 -10.01 13.21
N LEU A 36 15.43 -8.92 12.56
CA LEU A 36 14.21 -8.89 11.78
C LEU A 36 14.28 -9.75 10.51
N ARG A 37 15.48 -9.90 9.89
CA ARG A 37 15.67 -10.78 8.73
C ARG A 37 15.30 -12.25 9.03
N GLU A 38 15.57 -12.74 10.23
CA GLU A 38 15.26 -14.11 10.65
C GLU A 38 13.76 -14.43 10.65
N LEU A 39 12.91 -13.40 10.67
CA LEU A 39 11.46 -13.54 10.54
C LEU A 39 10.99 -13.91 9.12
N PHE A 40 11.88 -13.85 8.13
CA PHE A 40 11.57 -14.09 6.72
C PHE A 40 12.23 -15.39 6.20
N PRO A 41 11.57 -16.56 6.25
CA PRO A 41 12.17 -17.87 5.89
C PRO A 41 12.72 -17.95 4.48
N ILE A 42 12.21 -17.15 3.54
CA ILE A 42 12.68 -17.12 2.16
C ILE A 42 14.15 -16.70 2.06
N THR A 43 14.64 -15.90 3.01
CA THR A 43 16.02 -15.39 3.03
C THR A 43 17.05 -16.45 3.34
N GLU A 44 16.62 -17.61 3.90
CA GLU A 44 17.44 -18.78 4.13
C GLU A 44 17.69 -19.58 2.84
N GLN A 45 16.82 -19.41 1.83
CA GLN A 45 16.83 -20.20 0.61
C GLN A 45 17.42 -19.43 -0.58
N VAL A 46 17.03 -18.16 -0.73
CA VAL A 46 17.36 -17.33 -1.88
C VAL A 46 17.66 -15.89 -1.46
N SER A 47 18.40 -15.16 -2.30
CA SER A 47 18.49 -13.70 -2.22
C SER A 47 17.25 -13.10 -2.89
N TYR A 48 16.20 -12.82 -2.10
CA TYR A 48 14.92 -12.31 -2.61
C TYR A 48 14.95 -10.80 -2.75
N LEU A 49 15.25 -10.32 -3.95
CA LEU A 49 15.42 -8.90 -4.30
C LEU A 49 14.28 -8.39 -5.22
N ASN A 50 13.03 -8.83 -4.95
CA ASN A 50 11.88 -8.60 -5.82
C ASN A 50 10.65 -8.04 -5.07
N THR A 51 10.87 -7.25 -4.03
CA THR A 51 9.78 -6.66 -3.20
C THR A 51 8.81 -5.80 -4.02
N ALA A 52 9.31 -5.07 -5.02
CA ALA A 52 8.48 -4.23 -5.88
C ALA A 52 7.46 -5.03 -6.74
N THR A 53 7.61 -6.35 -6.87
CA THR A 53 6.57 -7.25 -7.42
C THR A 53 5.65 -7.74 -6.32
N THR A 54 6.22 -8.36 -5.28
CA THR A 54 5.50 -8.88 -4.11
C THR A 54 6.48 -8.93 -2.95
N GLY A 55 6.13 -8.38 -1.80
CA GLY A 55 6.92 -8.47 -0.57
C GLY A 55 6.97 -9.90 -0.03
N ALA A 56 8.07 -10.27 0.59
CA ALA A 56 8.17 -11.55 1.29
C ALA A 56 7.24 -11.56 2.52
N LEU A 57 6.59 -12.68 2.78
CA LEU A 57 5.79 -12.84 4.00
C LEU A 57 6.69 -13.27 5.17
N SER A 58 6.51 -12.60 6.30
CA SER A 58 7.17 -12.95 7.55
C SER A 58 6.40 -14.00 8.34
N ARG A 59 7.09 -14.66 9.29
CA ARG A 59 6.45 -15.60 10.24
C ARG A 59 5.31 -14.93 11.03
N PRO A 60 5.48 -13.72 11.63
CA PRO A 60 4.40 -13.05 12.37
C PRO A 60 3.15 -12.80 11.52
N VAL A 61 3.30 -12.40 10.25
CA VAL A 61 2.17 -12.20 9.34
C VAL A 61 1.46 -13.54 9.06
N SER A 62 2.21 -14.61 8.81
CA SER A 62 1.64 -15.94 8.58
C SER A 62 0.92 -16.48 9.82
N GLU A 63 1.49 -16.27 11.01
CA GLU A 63 0.89 -16.68 12.29
C GLU A 63 -0.41 -15.93 12.54
N ALA A 64 -0.43 -14.60 12.37
CA ALA A 64 -1.63 -13.80 12.55
C ALA A 64 -2.79 -14.25 11.65
N VAL A 65 -2.51 -14.59 10.39
CA VAL A 65 -3.52 -15.12 9.46
C VAL A 65 -4.03 -16.48 9.93
N LYS A 66 -3.16 -17.37 10.42
CA LYS A 66 -3.55 -18.67 10.97
C LYS A 66 -4.38 -18.53 12.24
N ASP A 67 -4.00 -17.62 13.14
CA ASP A 67 -4.75 -17.35 14.37
C ASP A 67 -6.19 -16.92 14.06
N CYS A 68 -6.39 -16.09 13.03
CA CYS A 68 -7.72 -15.71 12.55
C CYS A 68 -8.53 -16.93 12.07
N LEU A 69 -7.89 -17.85 11.32
CA LEU A 69 -8.55 -19.08 10.86
C LEU A 69 -8.89 -20.01 12.03
N ASP A 70 -7.96 -20.23 12.94
CA ASP A 70 -8.12 -21.13 14.09
C ASP A 70 -9.19 -20.61 15.05
N SER A 71 -9.23 -19.30 15.29
CA SER A 71 -10.29 -18.64 16.06
C SER A 71 -11.65 -18.87 15.42
N ARG A 72 -11.76 -18.69 14.10
CA ARG A 72 -13.00 -18.91 13.37
C ARG A 72 -13.44 -20.39 13.38
N MET A 73 -12.51 -21.33 13.27
CA MET A 73 -12.80 -22.76 13.37
C MET A 73 -13.32 -23.17 14.74
N SER A 74 -12.74 -22.58 15.80
CA SER A 74 -13.02 -23.00 17.17
C SER A 74 -14.25 -22.30 17.77
N HIS A 75 -14.49 -21.04 17.41
CA HIS A 75 -15.51 -20.18 18.02
C HIS A 75 -16.60 -19.75 17.03
N GLY A 76 -16.47 -20.09 15.72
CA GLY A 76 -17.42 -19.74 14.68
C GLY A 76 -17.32 -18.25 14.33
N GLN A 77 -18.32 -17.48 14.75
CA GLN A 77 -18.38 -16.04 14.50
C GLN A 77 -17.65 -15.29 15.63
N CYS A 78 -16.54 -14.63 15.30
CA CYS A 78 -15.81 -13.81 16.26
C CYS A 78 -16.35 -12.38 16.21
N PHE A 79 -17.48 -12.11 16.88
CA PHE A 79 -18.01 -10.74 17.03
C PHE A 79 -17.61 -10.08 18.36
N ASP A 80 -16.69 -10.66 19.11
CA ASP A 80 -16.32 -10.19 20.45
C ASP A 80 -15.43 -8.92 20.44
N GLY A 81 -15.66 -7.99 19.51
CA GLY A 81 -14.89 -6.74 19.44
C GLY A 81 -13.48 -6.88 18.85
N GLU A 82 -12.89 -8.08 18.84
CA GLU A 82 -11.50 -8.26 18.36
C GLU A 82 -11.31 -7.85 16.89
N TRP A 83 -12.29 -8.14 16.05
CA TRP A 83 -12.24 -7.76 14.63
C TRP A 83 -12.30 -6.24 14.44
N ALA A 84 -13.19 -5.58 15.19
CA ALA A 84 -13.27 -4.13 15.19
C ALA A 84 -11.97 -3.50 15.72
N ASP A 85 -11.41 -4.05 16.80
CA ASP A 85 -10.15 -3.58 17.36
C ASP A 85 -9.00 -3.72 16.38
N ARG A 86 -8.95 -4.79 15.58
CA ARG A 86 -7.94 -4.98 14.52
C ARG A 86 -8.08 -3.94 13.40
N LEU A 87 -9.29 -3.66 12.94
CA LEU A 87 -9.52 -2.61 11.95
C LEU A 87 -9.09 -1.24 12.48
N VAL A 88 -9.46 -0.91 13.71
CA VAL A 88 -9.04 0.33 14.38
C VAL A 88 -7.51 0.38 14.50
N SER A 89 -6.86 -0.74 14.83
CA SER A 89 -5.40 -0.85 14.89
C SER A 89 -4.75 -0.56 13.55
N VAL A 90 -5.22 -1.19 12.47
CA VAL A 90 -4.71 -0.97 11.11
C VAL A 90 -4.84 0.51 10.71
N ARG A 91 -6.03 1.12 10.89
CA ARG A 91 -6.23 2.55 10.55
C ARG A 91 -5.29 3.45 11.33
N ARG A 92 -5.09 3.21 12.64
CA ARG A 92 -4.15 3.98 13.48
C ARG A 92 -2.70 3.85 13.01
N LYS A 93 -2.26 2.62 12.69
CA LYS A 93 -0.89 2.36 12.22
C LYS A 93 -0.64 3.00 10.86
N VAL A 94 -1.57 2.85 9.91
CA VAL A 94 -1.49 3.52 8.61
C VAL A 94 -1.48 5.04 8.77
N ALA A 95 -2.38 5.60 9.60
CA ALA A 95 -2.43 7.04 9.86
C ALA A 95 -1.09 7.57 10.39
N ARG A 96 -0.47 6.88 11.36
CA ARG A 96 0.89 7.24 11.85
C ARG A 96 1.94 7.16 10.74
N LEU A 97 1.86 6.14 9.90
CA LEU A 97 2.81 5.90 8.81
C LEU A 97 2.83 7.04 7.78
N ILE A 98 1.69 7.71 7.57
CA ILE A 98 1.53 8.76 6.55
C ILE A 98 1.33 10.18 7.11
N GLY A 99 1.41 10.37 8.43
CA GLY A 99 1.16 11.67 9.06
C GLY A 99 -0.31 12.13 9.02
N ALA A 100 -1.26 11.18 8.98
CA ALA A 100 -2.70 11.44 8.95
C ALA A 100 -3.36 11.17 10.31
N THR A 101 -4.69 11.35 10.38
CA THR A 101 -5.53 10.87 11.47
C THR A 101 -6.27 9.58 11.07
N PRO A 102 -6.64 8.70 12.04
CA PRO A 102 -7.39 7.48 11.72
C PRO A 102 -8.69 7.72 10.97
N ASP A 103 -9.35 8.87 11.22
CA ASP A 103 -10.59 9.28 10.56
C ASP A 103 -10.45 9.51 9.03
N GLU A 104 -9.23 9.63 8.55
CA GLU A 104 -8.90 9.87 7.14
C GLU A 104 -8.46 8.61 6.41
N VAL A 105 -8.40 7.48 7.13
CA VAL A 105 -7.92 6.20 6.59
C VAL A 105 -9.06 5.19 6.51
N ALA A 106 -9.17 4.55 5.35
CA ALA A 106 -10.05 3.42 5.10
C ALA A 106 -9.22 2.18 4.70
N VAL A 107 -9.74 1.01 5.05
CA VAL A 107 -9.19 -0.28 4.62
C VAL A 107 -9.86 -0.68 3.31
N VAL A 108 -9.05 -0.95 2.29
CA VAL A 108 -9.49 -1.31 0.93
C VAL A 108 -8.85 -2.62 0.47
N ASN A 109 -9.34 -3.21 -0.62
CA ASN A 109 -8.79 -4.48 -1.11
C ASN A 109 -7.57 -4.30 -2.02
N SER A 110 -7.40 -3.13 -2.62
CA SER A 110 -6.29 -2.87 -3.56
C SER A 110 -6.07 -1.37 -3.80
N THR A 111 -4.90 -1.01 -4.33
CA THR A 111 -4.61 0.33 -4.82
C THR A 111 -5.63 0.79 -5.86
N VAL A 112 -5.94 -0.08 -6.84
CA VAL A 112 -6.88 0.25 -7.93
C VAL A 112 -8.28 0.52 -7.40
N GLU A 113 -8.71 -0.16 -6.34
CA GLU A 113 -10.00 0.13 -5.70
C GLU A 113 -10.03 1.56 -5.15
N GLY A 114 -9.02 1.97 -4.38
CA GLY A 114 -8.93 3.34 -3.86
C GLY A 114 -8.89 4.40 -4.96
N LEU A 115 -8.08 4.19 -6.01
CA LEU A 115 -8.02 5.08 -7.16
C LEU A 115 -9.35 5.16 -7.92
N SER A 116 -10.04 4.01 -8.08
CA SER A 116 -11.35 3.95 -8.74
C SER A 116 -12.45 4.63 -7.93
N MET A 117 -12.35 4.60 -6.59
CA MET A 117 -13.27 5.35 -5.72
C MET A 117 -13.18 6.85 -5.99
N VAL A 118 -11.95 7.38 -6.12
CA VAL A 118 -11.74 8.78 -6.47
C VAL A 118 -12.22 9.07 -7.89
N ALA A 119 -11.82 8.26 -8.87
CA ALA A 119 -12.19 8.44 -10.26
C ALA A 119 -13.72 8.42 -10.48
N GLY A 120 -14.41 7.45 -9.86
CA GLY A 120 -15.87 7.34 -9.98
C GLY A 120 -16.65 8.29 -9.09
N GLY A 121 -16.04 8.83 -8.03
CA GLY A 121 -16.70 9.63 -7.01
C GLY A 121 -16.58 11.14 -7.20
N ILE A 122 -15.63 11.65 -7.96
CA ILE A 122 -15.51 13.08 -8.25
C ILE A 122 -16.66 13.54 -9.16
N HIS A 123 -17.15 14.75 -8.96
CA HIS A 123 -18.10 15.41 -9.84
C HIS A 123 -17.41 15.89 -11.12
N TRP A 124 -17.65 15.18 -12.22
CA TRP A 124 -17.08 15.47 -13.53
C TRP A 124 -18.02 16.28 -14.42
N HIS A 125 -17.43 17.15 -15.23
CA HIS A 125 -18.12 17.84 -16.32
C HIS A 125 -17.48 17.43 -17.64
N GLN A 126 -18.28 17.46 -18.70
CA GLN A 126 -17.77 17.20 -20.05
C GLN A 126 -16.62 18.17 -20.41
N GLY A 127 -15.49 17.60 -20.85
CA GLY A 127 -14.29 18.35 -21.18
C GLY A 127 -13.35 18.61 -20.01
N ASP A 128 -13.68 18.14 -18.79
CA ASP A 128 -12.70 18.07 -17.72
C ASP A 128 -11.56 17.09 -18.08
N ASN A 129 -10.42 17.22 -17.44
CA ASN A 129 -9.31 16.32 -17.69
C ASN A 129 -8.55 15.93 -16.43
N VAL A 130 -7.83 14.80 -16.56
CA VAL A 130 -6.88 14.27 -15.59
C VAL A 130 -5.49 14.33 -16.22
N VAL A 131 -4.48 14.71 -15.45
CA VAL A 131 -3.08 14.69 -15.87
C VAL A 131 -2.35 13.57 -15.11
N ALA A 132 -1.63 12.73 -15.85
CA ALA A 132 -0.74 11.70 -15.33
C ALA A 132 0.58 11.73 -16.13
N ASN A 133 1.53 10.84 -15.82
CA ASN A 133 2.80 10.75 -16.55
C ASN A 133 2.93 9.40 -17.28
N SER A 134 3.88 9.31 -18.21
CA SER A 134 4.06 8.14 -19.07
C SER A 134 4.82 6.96 -18.43
N LEU A 135 5.25 7.07 -17.17
CA LEU A 135 5.89 5.98 -16.43
C LEU A 135 4.90 5.23 -15.50
N GLU A 136 3.64 5.66 -15.48
CA GLU A 136 2.63 5.11 -14.59
C GLU A 136 2.33 3.63 -14.88
N PHE A 137 2.09 2.88 -13.80
CA PHE A 137 1.53 1.54 -13.91
C PHE A 137 0.07 1.62 -14.41
N PRO A 138 -0.39 0.67 -15.24
CA PRO A 138 -1.77 0.67 -15.76
C PRO A 138 -2.85 0.81 -14.68
N GLY A 139 -2.58 0.36 -13.45
CA GLY A 139 -3.49 0.52 -12.31
C GLY A 139 -3.79 1.97 -11.94
N ASN A 140 -2.86 2.90 -12.22
CA ASN A 140 -3.08 4.35 -12.05
C ASN A 140 -3.45 5.06 -13.36
N ILE A 141 -3.75 4.34 -14.42
CA ILE A 141 -4.15 4.89 -15.73
C ILE A 141 -5.59 4.49 -16.08
N TYR A 142 -5.92 3.21 -16.00
CA TYR A 142 -7.21 2.72 -16.47
C TYR A 142 -8.44 3.29 -15.73
N PRO A 143 -8.41 3.55 -14.41
CA PRO A 143 -9.53 4.22 -13.75
C PRO A 143 -9.85 5.56 -14.40
N TRP A 144 -8.84 6.36 -14.75
CA TRP A 144 -8.98 7.67 -15.39
C TRP A 144 -9.42 7.56 -16.85
N MET A 145 -8.86 6.60 -17.62
CA MET A 145 -9.28 6.36 -19.00
C MET A 145 -10.77 5.99 -19.10
N SER A 146 -11.29 5.25 -18.13
CA SER A 146 -12.70 4.84 -18.09
C SER A 146 -13.69 6.00 -17.99
N LEU A 147 -13.23 7.19 -17.61
CA LEU A 147 -14.08 8.37 -17.47
C LEU A 147 -14.48 8.99 -18.81
N LYS A 148 -13.73 8.69 -19.88
CA LYS A 148 -13.98 9.25 -21.20
C LYS A 148 -15.37 8.92 -21.72
N ASP A 149 -15.74 7.64 -21.71
CA ASP A 149 -17.02 7.16 -22.24
C ASP A 149 -18.20 7.52 -21.34
N ARG A 150 -17.94 7.66 -20.02
CA ARG A 150 -18.99 7.93 -19.03
C ARG A 150 -19.29 9.43 -18.86
N PHE A 151 -18.24 10.26 -18.89
CA PHE A 151 -18.33 11.66 -18.50
C PHE A 151 -17.70 12.63 -19.52
N GLY A 152 -17.08 12.12 -20.59
CA GLY A 152 -16.35 12.97 -21.56
C GLY A 152 -15.11 13.62 -20.99
N VAL A 153 -14.47 12.96 -20.01
CA VAL A 153 -13.22 13.39 -19.37
C VAL A 153 -12.03 12.87 -20.15
N ASP A 154 -11.05 13.72 -20.44
CA ASP A 154 -9.83 13.33 -21.12
C ASP A 154 -8.70 13.01 -20.13
N LEU A 155 -7.90 11.98 -20.45
CA LEU A 155 -6.64 11.71 -19.77
C LEU A 155 -5.48 12.26 -20.60
N ARG A 156 -4.69 13.11 -19.98
CA ARG A 156 -3.47 13.69 -20.55
C ARG A 156 -2.25 13.05 -19.94
N ILE A 157 -1.37 12.54 -20.77
CA ILE A 157 -0.14 11.87 -20.35
C ILE A 157 1.05 12.79 -20.63
N ALA A 158 1.65 13.33 -19.56
CA ALA A 158 2.89 14.08 -19.65
C ALA A 158 4.06 13.12 -19.99
N PRO A 159 4.87 13.42 -21.02
CA PRO A 159 5.96 12.53 -21.40
C PRO A 159 7.09 12.54 -20.36
N ALA A 160 7.60 11.37 -20.05
CA ALA A 160 8.84 11.24 -19.30
C ALA A 160 10.04 11.39 -20.23
N LYS A 161 11.16 11.85 -19.70
CA LYS A 161 12.43 12.01 -20.42
C LYS A 161 13.55 11.32 -19.67
N ASP A 162 14.28 10.47 -20.33
CA ASP A 162 15.40 9.70 -19.74
C ASP A 162 15.00 8.97 -18.45
N GLY A 163 13.81 8.35 -18.45
CA GLY A 163 13.27 7.60 -17.29
C GLY A 163 12.85 8.49 -16.12
N ARG A 164 12.63 9.79 -16.30
CA ARG A 164 12.30 10.77 -15.28
C ARG A 164 11.03 11.54 -15.60
N VAL A 165 10.19 11.77 -14.62
CA VAL A 165 9.08 12.72 -14.71
C VAL A 165 9.65 14.13 -14.57
N ILE A 166 9.46 14.97 -15.61
CA ILE A 166 9.92 16.35 -15.60
C ILE A 166 8.76 17.25 -15.15
N LEU A 167 8.92 17.91 -14.00
CA LEU A 167 7.85 18.71 -13.39
C LEU A 167 7.30 19.78 -14.33
N SER A 168 8.16 20.46 -15.11
CA SER A 168 7.70 21.46 -16.07
C SER A 168 6.80 20.88 -17.16
N ASP A 169 7.07 19.64 -17.60
CA ASP A 169 6.26 18.99 -18.63
C ASP A 169 4.92 18.51 -18.02
N LEU A 170 4.95 17.98 -16.79
CA LEU A 170 3.75 17.60 -16.05
C LEU A 170 2.84 18.84 -15.83
N PHE A 171 3.41 19.96 -15.38
CA PHE A 171 2.66 21.18 -15.12
C PHE A 171 2.15 21.85 -16.39
N SER A 172 2.87 21.71 -17.51
CA SER A 172 2.44 22.24 -18.81
C SER A 172 1.25 21.47 -19.42
N ALA A 173 0.99 20.23 -18.95
CA ALA A 173 -0.17 19.47 -19.36
C ALA A 173 -1.47 19.90 -18.64
N VAL A 174 -1.36 20.72 -17.59
CA VAL A 174 -2.47 21.24 -16.79
C VAL A 174 -3.06 22.49 -17.43
N ASP A 175 -4.39 22.58 -17.45
CA ASP A 175 -5.15 23.78 -17.86
C ASP A 175 -6.33 24.05 -16.92
N ASP A 176 -7.19 25.01 -17.26
CA ASP A 176 -8.33 25.43 -16.46
C ASP A 176 -9.44 24.36 -16.32
N ARG A 177 -9.36 23.28 -17.11
CA ARG A 177 -10.27 22.13 -17.07
C ARG A 177 -9.69 20.93 -16.33
N THR A 178 -8.45 21.05 -15.85
CA THR A 178 -7.81 19.96 -15.09
C THR A 178 -8.40 19.86 -13.70
N ARG A 179 -8.98 18.69 -13.37
CA ARG A 179 -9.57 18.40 -12.08
C ARG A 179 -8.66 17.58 -11.18
N VAL A 180 -7.83 16.73 -11.76
CA VAL A 180 -6.96 15.79 -11.06
C VAL A 180 -5.57 15.79 -11.67
N VAL A 181 -4.55 15.74 -10.81
CA VAL A 181 -3.22 15.23 -11.14
C VAL A 181 -3.03 13.94 -10.37
N SER A 182 -2.80 12.82 -11.08
CA SER A 182 -2.59 11.50 -10.50
C SER A 182 -1.21 10.99 -10.85
N VAL A 183 -0.38 10.72 -9.83
CA VAL A 183 0.98 10.21 -10.02
C VAL A 183 1.30 9.12 -9.02
N SER A 184 2.21 8.22 -9.39
CA SER A 184 2.83 7.28 -8.45
C SER A 184 3.79 8.00 -7.50
N PHE A 185 3.89 7.57 -6.24
CA PHE A 185 4.96 8.03 -5.34
C PHE A 185 6.34 7.64 -5.89
N VAL A 186 6.43 6.38 -6.35
CA VAL A 186 7.62 5.82 -7.00
C VAL A 186 7.16 5.06 -8.23
N GLU A 187 7.80 5.29 -9.36
CA GLU A 187 7.50 4.62 -10.62
C GLU A 187 7.93 3.15 -10.60
N PHE A 188 7.03 2.28 -11.06
CA PHE A 188 7.17 0.84 -10.87
C PHE A 188 8.30 0.18 -11.66
N SER A 189 8.63 0.73 -12.82
CA SER A 189 9.60 0.11 -13.73
C SER A 189 11.04 0.44 -13.38
N ASN A 190 11.32 1.70 -13.09
CA ASN A 190 12.67 2.20 -12.90
C ASN A 190 12.96 2.83 -11.53
N GLY A 191 11.92 2.92 -10.66
CA GLY A 191 12.10 3.42 -9.30
C GLY A 191 12.28 4.94 -9.20
N PHE A 192 11.92 5.71 -10.23
CA PHE A 192 11.94 7.16 -10.14
C PHE A 192 10.98 7.63 -9.04
N LYS A 193 11.49 8.39 -8.07
CA LYS A 193 10.68 8.95 -7.00
C LYS A 193 10.21 10.35 -7.39
N ASN A 194 8.89 10.54 -7.46
CA ASN A 194 8.28 11.83 -7.76
C ASN A 194 8.41 12.82 -6.58
N ASP A 195 8.58 14.10 -6.89
CA ASP A 195 8.56 15.19 -5.92
C ASP A 195 7.11 15.54 -5.55
N LEU A 196 6.54 14.76 -4.63
CA LEU A 196 5.15 14.92 -4.19
C LEU A 196 4.89 16.30 -3.55
N LYS A 197 5.90 16.91 -2.89
CA LYS A 197 5.75 18.24 -2.27
C LYS A 197 5.60 19.33 -3.31
N ALA A 198 6.40 19.29 -4.39
CA ALA A 198 6.29 20.23 -5.48
C ALA A 198 4.96 20.07 -6.24
N ILE A 199 4.58 18.82 -6.56
CA ILE A 199 3.33 18.52 -7.27
C ILE A 199 2.12 18.91 -6.42
N GLY A 200 2.07 18.51 -5.16
CA GLY A 200 0.96 18.85 -4.26
C GLY A 200 0.81 20.35 -4.00
N SER A 201 1.93 21.11 -3.94
CA SER A 201 1.89 22.55 -3.83
C SER A 201 1.28 23.19 -5.07
N PHE A 202 1.72 22.74 -6.26
CA PHE A 202 1.17 23.20 -7.54
C PHE A 202 -0.33 22.92 -7.67
N CYS A 203 -0.79 21.71 -7.29
CA CYS A 203 -2.19 21.33 -7.34
C CYS A 203 -3.04 22.16 -6.34
N ARG A 204 -2.56 22.32 -5.11
CA ARG A 204 -3.27 23.06 -4.07
C ARG A 204 -3.49 24.53 -4.44
N GLU A 205 -2.52 25.20 -5.07
CA GLU A 205 -2.62 26.57 -5.52
C GLU A 205 -3.68 26.77 -6.61
N ARG A 206 -4.03 25.69 -7.35
CA ARG A 206 -4.97 25.72 -8.47
C ARG A 206 -6.32 25.06 -8.19
N GLY A 207 -6.52 24.56 -6.97
CA GLY A 207 -7.76 23.85 -6.62
C GLY A 207 -7.91 22.53 -7.38
N ILE A 208 -6.80 21.88 -7.74
CA ILE A 208 -6.76 20.58 -8.42
C ILE A 208 -6.58 19.48 -7.38
N TYR A 209 -7.33 18.40 -7.47
CA TYR A 209 -7.15 17.24 -6.60
C TYR A 209 -5.83 16.52 -6.91
N PHE A 210 -5.05 16.26 -5.85
CA PHE A 210 -3.81 15.53 -5.94
C PHE A 210 -3.98 14.10 -5.44
N VAL A 211 -3.87 13.14 -6.36
CA VAL A 211 -4.06 11.71 -6.12
C VAL A 211 -2.74 10.97 -6.25
N VAL A 212 -2.41 10.13 -5.28
CA VAL A 212 -1.13 9.41 -5.25
C VAL A 212 -1.34 7.89 -5.17
N ASP A 213 -0.79 7.17 -6.15
CA ASP A 213 -0.53 5.74 -6.03
C ASP A 213 0.75 5.54 -5.21
N ALA A 214 0.62 5.12 -3.97
CA ALA A 214 1.75 4.98 -3.06
C ALA A 214 2.29 3.55 -2.95
N ILE A 215 1.79 2.60 -3.78
CA ILE A 215 2.11 1.17 -3.64
C ILE A 215 3.60 0.84 -3.74
N GLN A 216 4.41 1.67 -4.41
CA GLN A 216 5.86 1.42 -4.58
C GLN A 216 6.75 2.22 -3.62
N GLY A 217 6.17 3.06 -2.76
CA GLY A 217 6.95 3.88 -1.82
C GLY A 217 6.52 3.75 -0.36
N LEU A 218 5.24 3.47 -0.10
CA LEU A 218 4.70 3.40 1.25
C LEU A 218 5.23 2.17 2.00
N GLY A 219 5.78 2.41 3.19
CA GLY A 219 6.44 1.39 4.02
C GLY A 219 7.96 1.34 3.86
N VAL A 220 8.52 1.95 2.80
CA VAL A 220 9.97 1.96 2.56
C VAL A 220 10.56 3.37 2.41
N ILE A 221 9.75 4.36 2.10
CA ILE A 221 10.17 5.77 2.03
C ILE A 221 9.27 6.57 2.97
N PRO A 222 9.84 7.42 3.84
CA PRO A 222 9.04 8.31 4.70
C PRO A 222 8.11 9.20 3.87
N LEU A 223 6.86 9.28 4.29
CA LEU A 223 5.82 10.10 3.64
C LEU A 223 4.99 10.81 4.70
N ASP A 224 4.74 12.11 4.47
CA ASP A 224 3.77 12.90 5.21
C ASP A 224 2.78 13.51 4.21
N VAL A 225 1.50 13.11 4.32
CA VAL A 225 0.44 13.56 3.39
C VAL A 225 0.12 15.05 3.56
N ARG A 226 0.36 15.61 4.75
CA ARG A 226 0.14 17.05 5.03
C ARG A 226 1.21 17.90 4.37
N GLU A 227 2.47 17.55 4.58
CA GLU A 227 3.59 18.24 3.95
C GLU A 227 3.53 18.14 2.42
N SER A 228 3.14 16.98 1.90
CA SER A 228 3.00 16.72 0.47
C SER A 228 1.69 17.22 -0.12
N LYS A 229 0.78 17.77 0.71
CA LYS A 229 -0.54 18.29 0.32
C LYS A 229 -1.37 17.30 -0.52
N ILE A 230 -1.25 16.02 -0.19
CA ILE A 230 -1.98 14.94 -0.87
C ILE A 230 -3.45 15.03 -0.47
N ASP A 231 -4.34 14.87 -1.43
CA ASP A 231 -5.79 14.83 -1.20
C ASP A 231 -6.30 13.40 -1.06
N PHE A 232 -5.77 12.50 -1.90
CA PHE A 232 -6.12 11.08 -1.89
C PHE A 232 -4.86 10.23 -2.11
N LEU A 233 -4.78 9.11 -1.37
CA LEU A 233 -3.69 8.15 -1.54
C LEU A 233 -4.24 6.73 -1.46
N ALA A 234 -3.70 5.84 -2.28
CA ALA A 234 -4.01 4.41 -2.20
C ALA A 234 -2.75 3.56 -2.26
N ALA A 235 -2.73 2.47 -1.46
CA ALA A 235 -1.65 1.49 -1.50
C ALA A 235 -2.15 0.11 -1.07
N ALA A 236 -1.92 -0.92 -1.87
CA ALA A 236 -2.10 -2.30 -1.45
C ALA A 236 -0.95 -2.76 -0.56
N ALA A 237 -1.24 -3.66 0.39
CA ALA A 237 -0.30 -4.06 1.42
C ALA A 237 0.79 -5.05 0.95
N PHE A 238 0.58 -5.77 -0.14
CA PHE A 238 1.37 -6.96 -0.52
C PHE A 238 2.77 -6.69 -1.09
N LYS A 239 3.20 -5.43 -1.18
CA LYS A 239 4.56 -5.07 -1.63
C LYS A 239 5.40 -4.60 -0.45
N TRP A 240 5.62 -3.31 -0.36
CA TRP A 240 6.52 -2.68 0.62
C TRP A 240 5.95 -2.62 2.05
N LEU A 241 4.63 -2.80 2.20
CA LEU A 241 3.98 -2.95 3.50
C LEU A 241 4.01 -4.40 4.01
N LEU A 242 4.52 -5.36 3.23
CA LEU A 242 4.76 -6.78 3.60
C LEU A 242 3.51 -7.52 4.09
N GLY A 243 2.32 -7.00 3.77
CA GLY A 243 1.04 -7.59 4.13
C GLY A 243 0.52 -8.62 3.12
N PRO A 244 -0.63 -9.24 3.40
CA PRO A 244 -1.29 -10.16 2.48
C PRO A 244 -1.80 -9.48 1.20
N LEU A 245 -2.06 -10.31 0.18
CA LEU A 245 -2.83 -9.90 -1.01
C LEU A 245 -4.30 -9.63 -0.63
N GLY A 246 -4.97 -8.75 -1.38
CA GLY A 246 -6.39 -8.47 -1.21
C GLY A 246 -6.71 -7.54 -0.04
N ILE A 247 -5.72 -6.79 0.44
CA ILE A 247 -5.89 -5.74 1.44
C ILE A 247 -4.94 -4.58 1.18
N GLY A 248 -5.30 -3.40 1.65
CA GLY A 248 -4.53 -2.18 1.54
C GLY A 248 -5.17 -1.02 2.28
N CYS A 249 -4.70 0.17 2.03
CA CYS A 249 -5.21 1.40 2.63
C CYS A 249 -5.58 2.44 1.58
N PHE A 250 -6.56 3.25 1.94
CA PHE A 250 -6.97 4.45 1.23
C PHE A 250 -6.98 5.61 2.20
N TYR A 251 -6.41 6.73 1.80
CA TYR A 251 -6.44 7.99 2.52
C TYR A 251 -7.30 8.99 1.74
N CYS A 252 -8.20 9.65 2.44
CA CYS A 252 -8.96 10.78 1.95
C CYS A 252 -8.80 11.93 2.96
N ARG A 253 -8.31 13.07 2.49
CA ARG A 253 -8.23 14.28 3.31
C ARG A 253 -9.61 14.65 3.85
N LYS A 254 -9.71 14.86 5.16
CA LYS A 254 -11.00 14.98 5.87
C LYS A 254 -11.96 15.99 5.24
N GLU A 255 -11.45 17.13 4.80
CA GLU A 255 -12.26 18.19 4.19
C GLU A 255 -12.88 17.80 2.84
N LEU A 256 -12.44 16.68 2.24
CA LEU A 256 -12.92 16.19 0.95
C LEU A 256 -13.88 15.00 1.05
N LEU A 257 -14.22 14.59 2.26
CA LEU A 257 -15.10 13.43 2.45
C LEU A 257 -16.45 13.59 1.76
N ASP A 258 -16.99 14.80 1.73
CA ASP A 258 -18.28 15.11 1.11
C ASP A 258 -18.15 15.51 -0.37
N ASP A 259 -16.94 15.71 -0.87
CA ASP A 259 -16.66 16.03 -2.28
C ASP A 259 -16.62 14.79 -3.18
N VAL A 260 -16.59 13.59 -2.57
CA VAL A 260 -16.47 12.31 -3.28
C VAL A 260 -17.71 11.45 -3.03
N TRP A 261 -18.44 11.16 -4.09
CA TRP A 261 -19.58 10.24 -4.04
C TRP A 261 -19.11 8.81 -3.79
N LEU A 262 -19.83 8.08 -2.94
CA LEU A 262 -19.58 6.67 -2.76
C LEU A 262 -20.07 5.87 -3.96
N ILE A 263 -19.13 5.26 -4.70
CA ILE A 263 -19.47 4.39 -5.84
C ILE A 263 -19.89 2.98 -5.40
N ARG A 264 -19.63 2.64 -4.14
CA ARG A 264 -19.95 1.34 -3.52
C ARG A 264 -20.48 1.54 -2.10
N PRO A 265 -21.61 2.22 -1.91
CA PRO A 265 -22.19 2.32 -0.58
C PRO A 265 -22.64 0.94 -0.08
N GLY A 266 -22.37 0.65 1.17
CA GLY A 266 -22.78 -0.57 1.84
C GLY A 266 -23.16 -0.30 3.29
N TYR A 267 -23.48 -1.35 4.03
CA TYR A 267 -23.95 -1.21 5.41
C TYR A 267 -22.86 -0.65 6.35
N ASP A 268 -21.56 -0.84 6.05
CA ASP A 268 -20.46 -0.24 6.80
C ASP A 268 -20.20 1.22 6.42
N SER A 269 -20.82 1.72 5.33
CA SER A 269 -20.72 3.12 4.92
C SER A 269 -21.59 4.07 5.76
N VAL A 270 -22.59 3.54 6.46
CA VAL A 270 -23.60 4.32 7.20
C VAL A 270 -23.49 4.11 8.71
N VAL A 271 -24.02 5.07 9.46
CA VAL A 271 -24.14 4.94 10.93
C VAL A 271 -25.41 4.19 11.29
N GLY A 272 -25.43 3.53 12.45
CA GLY A 272 -26.63 2.94 13.03
C GLY A 272 -27.02 1.55 12.52
N THR A 273 -26.18 0.89 11.71
CA THR A 273 -26.43 -0.50 11.28
C THR A 273 -26.21 -1.49 12.43
N TYR A 274 -25.18 -1.25 13.24
CA TYR A 274 -24.83 -2.07 14.40
C TYR A 274 -24.73 -1.19 15.63
N ASP A 275 -25.07 -1.77 16.80
CA ASP A 275 -24.88 -1.12 18.09
C ASP A 275 -23.43 -1.26 18.60
N GLU A 276 -23.19 -0.76 19.83
CA GLU A 276 -21.88 -0.83 20.48
C GLU A 276 -21.42 -2.27 20.81
N HIS A 277 -22.32 -3.23 20.75
CA HIS A 277 -22.06 -4.65 20.98
C HIS A 277 -21.86 -5.43 19.66
N GLY A 278 -22.06 -4.78 18.51
CA GLY A 278 -21.98 -5.41 17.19
C GLY A 278 -23.24 -6.16 16.78
N ASP A 279 -24.34 -5.96 17.50
CA ASP A 279 -25.64 -6.54 17.15
C ASP A 279 -26.36 -5.67 16.12
N LEU A 280 -27.04 -6.33 15.17
CA LEU A 280 -27.85 -5.65 14.17
C LEU A 280 -29.02 -4.95 14.86
N VAL A 281 -29.06 -3.61 14.75
CA VAL A 281 -30.18 -2.81 15.27
C VAL A 281 -31.39 -2.88 14.36
N GLU A 282 -32.51 -2.31 14.81
CA GLU A 282 -33.73 -2.21 14.00
C GLU A 282 -33.43 -1.51 12.67
N LEU A 283 -33.82 -2.14 11.55
CA LEU A 283 -33.59 -1.61 10.20
C LEU A 283 -34.55 -0.45 9.92
N ASP A 284 -34.03 0.75 9.89
CA ASP A 284 -34.77 1.97 9.55
C ASP A 284 -34.46 2.49 8.13
N TYR A 285 -33.48 1.89 7.43
CA TYR A 285 -32.97 2.31 6.13
C TYR A 285 -32.56 3.79 6.07
N ASN A 286 -32.10 4.34 7.18
CA ASN A 286 -31.64 5.72 7.26
C ASN A 286 -30.25 5.85 6.64
N TYR A 287 -30.15 6.58 5.52
CA TYR A 287 -28.90 6.72 4.76
C TYR A 287 -28.09 7.91 5.29
N VAL A 288 -27.51 7.75 6.49
CA VAL A 288 -26.58 8.71 7.08
C VAL A 288 -25.15 8.17 6.98
N LEU A 289 -24.35 8.78 6.13
CA LEU A 289 -22.97 8.36 5.92
C LEU A 289 -22.11 8.60 7.18
N ARG A 290 -21.16 7.69 7.42
CA ARG A 290 -20.13 7.88 8.47
C ARG A 290 -19.39 9.19 8.23
N PRO A 291 -19.05 9.95 9.29
CA PRO A 291 -18.39 11.26 9.17
C PRO A 291 -16.88 11.16 8.91
N ASN A 292 -16.37 9.99 8.62
CA ASN A 292 -14.96 9.70 8.44
C ASN A 292 -14.74 8.78 7.22
N ALA A 293 -13.47 8.46 6.91
CA ALA A 293 -13.11 7.66 5.74
C ALA A 293 -13.61 6.20 5.77
N GLU A 294 -14.08 5.71 6.93
CA GLU A 294 -14.71 4.38 7.02
C GLU A 294 -15.91 4.25 6.08
N ARG A 295 -16.56 5.38 5.70
CA ARG A 295 -17.63 5.37 4.71
C ARG A 295 -17.26 4.71 3.38
N PHE A 296 -15.97 4.71 3.02
CA PHE A 296 -15.45 4.11 1.78
C PHE A 296 -15.26 2.59 1.85
N GLU A 297 -15.34 1.99 3.03
CA GLU A 297 -15.10 0.56 3.23
C GLU A 297 -16.27 -0.31 2.73
N GLY A 298 -17.47 0.20 2.82
CA GLY A 298 -18.69 -0.33 2.17
C GLY A 298 -19.29 -1.58 2.82
N THR A 299 -18.52 -2.65 2.98
CA THR A 299 -19.01 -3.95 3.42
C THR A 299 -17.94 -4.79 4.10
N SER A 300 -18.28 -6.01 4.50
CA SER A 300 -17.43 -6.97 5.19
C SER A 300 -15.99 -7.01 4.68
N HIS A 301 -15.06 -6.86 5.60
CA HIS A 301 -13.64 -6.91 5.32
C HIS A 301 -13.10 -8.33 5.16
N SER A 302 -11.99 -8.47 4.47
CA SER A 302 -11.16 -9.68 4.50
C SER A 302 -10.40 -9.73 5.83
N PHE A 303 -10.99 -10.29 6.89
CA PHE A 303 -10.34 -10.34 8.19
C PHE A 303 -9.02 -11.14 8.18
N LEU A 304 -8.87 -12.13 7.33
CA LEU A 304 -7.56 -12.78 7.09
C LEU A 304 -6.52 -11.75 6.64
N GLY A 305 -6.92 -10.84 5.73
CA GLY A 305 -6.10 -9.73 5.29
C GLY A 305 -5.83 -8.74 6.42
N VAL A 306 -6.84 -8.38 7.20
CA VAL A 306 -6.73 -7.41 8.32
C VAL A 306 -5.72 -7.90 9.37
N TYR A 307 -5.83 -9.16 9.82
CA TYR A 307 -4.90 -9.74 10.81
C TYR A 307 -3.45 -9.75 10.29
N GLY A 308 -3.26 -10.21 9.05
CA GLY A 308 -1.94 -10.21 8.44
C GLY A 308 -1.39 -8.81 8.21
N PHE A 309 -2.23 -7.84 7.82
CA PHE A 309 -1.79 -6.47 7.59
C PHE A 309 -1.46 -5.75 8.90
N ASP A 310 -2.26 -5.96 9.96
CA ASP A 310 -1.98 -5.43 11.30
C ASP A 310 -0.59 -5.88 11.80
N ALA A 311 -0.29 -7.19 11.67
CA ALA A 311 1.02 -7.75 12.03
C ALA A 311 2.17 -7.25 11.14
N ALA A 312 1.92 -7.03 9.84
CA ALA A 312 2.91 -6.46 8.93
C ALA A 312 3.26 -5.02 9.29
N LEU A 313 2.25 -4.22 9.65
CA LEU A 313 2.45 -2.84 10.11
C LEU A 313 3.25 -2.77 11.42
N ASP A 314 3.09 -3.74 12.34
CA ASP A 314 3.94 -3.82 13.54
C ASP A 314 5.42 -3.99 13.18
N LEU A 315 5.75 -4.84 12.20
CA LEU A 315 7.13 -5.00 11.74
C LEU A 315 7.70 -3.74 11.08
N ILE A 316 6.88 -3.03 10.29
CA ILE A 316 7.30 -1.76 9.68
C ILE A 316 7.54 -0.70 10.75
N GLU A 317 6.67 -0.61 11.77
CA GLU A 317 6.86 0.31 12.91
C GLU A 317 8.12 -0.05 13.73
N GLU A 318 8.35 -1.33 14.01
CA GLU A 318 9.52 -1.81 14.75
C GLU A 318 10.83 -1.50 14.01
N ALA A 319 10.89 -1.78 12.71
CA ALA A 319 12.04 -1.47 11.86
C ALA A 319 12.25 0.04 11.69
N GLY A 320 11.17 0.80 11.63
CA GLY A 320 11.15 2.24 11.38
C GLY A 320 11.41 2.60 9.92
N VAL A 321 10.46 3.29 9.26
CA VAL A 321 10.55 3.57 7.82
C VAL A 321 11.82 4.33 7.42
N SER A 322 12.29 5.27 8.25
CA SER A 322 13.54 5.99 7.97
C SER A 322 14.76 5.08 7.98
N ASN A 323 14.80 4.11 8.89
CA ASN A 323 15.87 3.12 8.96
C ASN A 323 15.80 2.17 7.75
N ILE A 324 14.59 1.71 7.40
CA ILE A 324 14.34 0.89 6.21
C ILE A 324 14.84 1.61 4.96
N HIS A 325 14.50 2.88 4.81
CA HIS A 325 14.91 3.70 3.66
C HIS A 325 16.43 3.83 3.58
N SER A 326 17.08 4.19 4.67
CA SER A 326 18.54 4.34 4.71
C SER A 326 19.24 3.01 4.40
N HIS A 327 18.78 1.91 5.00
CA HIS A 327 19.33 0.58 4.78
C HIS A 327 19.20 0.14 3.30
N THR A 328 18.00 0.29 2.71
CA THR A 328 17.80 -0.11 1.31
C THR A 328 18.59 0.75 0.34
N LEU A 329 18.77 2.05 0.62
CA LEU A 329 19.64 2.91 -0.19
C LEU A 329 21.11 2.50 -0.10
N THR A 330 21.58 2.07 1.08
CA THR A 330 22.97 1.52 1.23
C THR A 330 23.16 0.28 0.36
N LEU A 331 22.18 -0.64 0.34
CA LEU A 331 22.24 -1.82 -0.53
C LEU A 331 22.21 -1.46 -2.02
N ILE A 332 21.42 -0.44 -2.41
CA ILE A 332 21.39 0.08 -3.77
C ILE A 332 22.74 0.73 -4.13
N ASP A 333 23.37 1.49 -3.24
CA ASP A 333 24.69 2.09 -3.47
C ASP A 333 25.78 1.04 -3.68
N MET A 334 25.76 -0.02 -2.88
CA MET A 334 26.65 -1.16 -3.05
C MET A 334 26.46 -1.84 -4.41
N LEU A 335 25.19 -2.05 -4.84
CA LEU A 335 24.89 -2.61 -6.15
C LEU A 335 25.40 -1.70 -7.28
N VAL A 336 25.14 -0.39 -7.20
CA VAL A 336 25.59 0.59 -8.20
C VAL A 336 27.10 0.57 -8.34
N SER A 337 27.83 0.58 -7.24
CA SER A 337 29.30 0.53 -7.23
C SER A 337 29.83 -0.76 -7.88
N GLY A 338 29.27 -1.92 -7.50
CA GLY A 338 29.66 -3.19 -8.09
C GLY A 338 29.35 -3.31 -9.59
N LEU A 339 28.26 -2.72 -10.06
CA LEU A 339 27.91 -2.67 -11.50
C LEU A 339 28.89 -1.79 -12.27
N GLN A 340 29.34 -0.67 -11.70
CA GLN A 340 30.34 0.23 -12.31
C GLN A 340 31.71 -0.45 -12.42
N GLU A 341 32.12 -1.19 -11.40
CA GLU A 341 33.39 -1.97 -11.39
C GLU A 341 33.35 -3.11 -12.42
N LYS A 342 32.21 -3.80 -12.53
CA LYS A 342 32.03 -4.92 -13.45
C LYS A 342 32.02 -4.48 -14.92
N GLY A 343 31.46 -3.30 -15.21
CA GLY A 343 31.30 -2.77 -16.56
C GLY A 343 30.20 -3.47 -17.37
N GLY A 344 29.90 -2.96 -18.56
CA GLY A 344 28.88 -3.51 -19.46
C GLY A 344 27.42 -3.24 -19.05
N TYR A 345 27.20 -2.69 -17.87
CA TYR A 345 25.85 -2.40 -17.35
C TYR A 345 25.51 -0.91 -17.45
N ARG A 346 24.30 -0.63 -17.92
CA ARG A 346 23.68 0.68 -17.90
C ARG A 346 22.57 0.72 -16.85
N ILE A 347 22.68 1.64 -15.91
CA ILE A 347 21.63 1.92 -14.93
C ILE A 347 20.58 2.79 -15.57
N LEU A 348 19.31 2.37 -15.51
CA LEU A 348 18.16 3.07 -16.09
C LEU A 348 17.41 3.92 -15.07
N SER A 349 17.65 3.69 -13.80
CA SER A 349 17.11 4.47 -12.68
C SER A 349 17.87 5.78 -12.51
N SER A 350 17.17 6.83 -12.07
CA SER A 350 17.84 8.07 -11.67
C SER A 350 18.65 7.85 -10.40
N LEU A 351 19.90 8.28 -10.40
CA LEU A 351 20.78 8.29 -9.23
C LEU A 351 20.84 9.67 -8.56
N LYS A 352 20.07 10.65 -9.04
CA LYS A 352 20.07 12.01 -8.47
C LYS A 352 19.47 12.01 -7.08
N PRO A 353 20.06 12.80 -6.15
CA PRO A 353 19.44 13.02 -4.85
C PRO A 353 17.99 13.49 -5.00
N GLY A 354 17.09 12.92 -4.19
CA GLY A 354 15.66 13.23 -4.23
C GLY A 354 14.83 12.44 -5.25
N GLU A 355 15.45 11.81 -6.27
CA GLU A 355 14.76 11.00 -7.29
C GLU A 355 14.92 9.48 -7.06
N ARG A 356 15.76 9.07 -6.11
CA ARG A 356 16.09 7.67 -5.82
C ARG A 356 15.04 7.00 -4.93
N SER A 357 14.90 5.71 -5.12
CA SER A 357 14.09 4.83 -4.29
C SER A 357 14.82 3.51 -4.00
N SER A 358 14.13 2.57 -3.37
CA SER A 358 14.62 1.21 -3.14
C SER A 358 14.44 0.29 -4.37
N ILE A 359 14.16 0.86 -5.54
CA ILE A 359 14.08 0.16 -6.82
C ILE A 359 15.21 0.66 -7.71
N ILE A 360 15.94 -0.28 -8.33
CA ILE A 360 16.90 0.02 -9.38
C ILE A 360 16.67 -0.89 -10.58
N SER A 361 16.73 -0.30 -11.77
CA SER A 361 16.63 -1.04 -13.03
C SER A 361 17.91 -0.87 -13.84
N LEU A 362 18.35 -1.96 -14.44
CA LEU A 362 19.58 -2.05 -15.19
C LEU A 362 19.41 -2.89 -16.46
N ALA A 363 20.27 -2.64 -17.45
CA ALA A 363 20.38 -3.42 -18.67
C ALA A 363 21.87 -3.64 -18.99
N HIS A 364 22.18 -4.74 -19.66
CA HIS A 364 23.53 -5.00 -20.17
C HIS A 364 23.65 -4.54 -21.63
N SER A 365 24.86 -4.16 -22.07
CA SER A 365 25.09 -3.69 -23.46
C SER A 365 24.86 -4.78 -24.51
N ASP A 366 25.23 -6.03 -24.20
CA ASP A 366 25.31 -7.11 -25.16
C ASP A 366 24.40 -8.32 -24.84
N LEU A 367 23.78 -8.35 -23.66
CA LEU A 367 22.98 -9.47 -23.20
C LEU A 367 21.52 -9.06 -22.98
N GLU A 368 20.61 -9.93 -23.33
CA GLU A 368 19.19 -9.74 -23.10
C GLU A 368 18.86 -9.81 -21.60
N SER A 369 18.12 -8.84 -21.09
CA SER A 369 17.72 -8.77 -19.68
C SER A 369 16.99 -10.03 -19.20
N ARG A 370 16.25 -10.71 -20.09
CA ARG A 370 15.57 -11.98 -19.79
C ARG A 370 16.56 -13.10 -19.46
N GLU A 371 17.66 -13.19 -20.18
CA GLU A 371 18.72 -14.19 -19.94
C GLU A 371 19.40 -13.94 -18.61
N ILE A 372 19.65 -12.66 -18.28
CA ILE A 372 20.23 -12.24 -17.00
C ILE A 372 19.31 -12.64 -15.85
N VAL A 373 18.01 -12.33 -15.95
CA VAL A 373 17.01 -12.70 -14.92
C VAL A 373 16.96 -14.21 -14.72
N GLN A 374 16.98 -15.01 -15.81
CA GLN A 374 17.00 -16.48 -15.70
C GLN A 374 18.27 -17.00 -15.03
N ARG A 375 19.43 -16.51 -15.43
CA ARG A 375 20.72 -16.89 -14.83
C ARG A 375 20.77 -16.56 -13.33
N LEU A 376 20.28 -15.40 -12.94
CA LEU A 376 20.19 -15.02 -11.53
C LEU A 376 19.24 -15.94 -10.76
N ALA A 377 18.09 -16.27 -11.34
CA ALA A 377 17.12 -17.20 -10.73
C ALA A 377 17.73 -18.59 -10.53
N ASP A 378 18.46 -19.13 -11.51
CA ASP A 378 19.17 -20.42 -11.43
C ASP A 378 20.24 -20.41 -10.32
N ALA A 379 20.83 -19.23 -10.03
CA ALA A 379 21.75 -19.02 -8.93
C ALA A 379 21.07 -18.70 -7.57
N GLY A 380 19.73 -18.74 -7.51
CA GLY A 380 18.97 -18.44 -6.31
C GLY A 380 18.93 -16.94 -5.96
N VAL A 381 19.01 -16.07 -6.96
CA VAL A 381 18.80 -14.62 -6.82
C VAL A 381 17.54 -14.22 -7.56
N ILE A 382 16.52 -13.79 -6.82
CA ILE A 382 15.21 -13.50 -7.38
C ILE A 382 15.05 -11.99 -7.62
N VAL A 383 14.99 -11.62 -8.89
CA VAL A 383 14.78 -10.26 -9.40
C VAL A 383 13.62 -10.25 -10.40
N ALA A 384 13.26 -9.12 -11.00
CA ALA A 384 12.19 -9.07 -12.00
C ALA A 384 12.67 -8.56 -13.35
N LEU A 385 12.03 -9.03 -14.42
CA LEU A 385 12.07 -8.37 -15.73
C LEU A 385 10.93 -7.36 -15.81
N ARG A 386 11.25 -6.07 -16.05
CA ARG A 386 10.24 -5.01 -16.23
C ARG A 386 10.66 -4.11 -17.38
N GLU A 387 9.76 -3.92 -18.35
CA GLU A 387 9.98 -3.07 -19.53
C GLU A 387 11.34 -3.30 -20.22
N GLY A 388 11.72 -4.58 -20.34
CA GLY A 388 12.99 -4.97 -20.96
C GLY A 388 14.23 -4.79 -20.07
N ALA A 389 14.08 -4.43 -18.81
CA ALA A 389 15.17 -4.22 -17.87
C ALA A 389 15.13 -5.22 -16.70
N VAL A 390 16.29 -5.51 -16.10
CA VAL A 390 16.42 -6.22 -14.84
C VAL A 390 16.12 -5.24 -13.72
N ARG A 391 15.06 -5.49 -12.95
CA ARG A 391 14.66 -4.67 -11.81
C ARG A 391 15.00 -5.36 -10.49
N VAL A 392 15.77 -4.69 -9.66
CA VAL A 392 16.20 -5.13 -8.33
C VAL A 392 15.51 -4.26 -7.29
N SER A 393 14.95 -4.86 -6.24
CA SER A 393 14.19 -4.15 -5.22
C SER A 393 14.34 -4.81 -3.85
N PRO A 394 15.43 -4.47 -3.11
CA PRO A 394 15.68 -4.94 -1.76
C PRO A 394 14.74 -4.29 -0.74
N HIS A 395 14.53 -4.98 0.38
CA HIS A 395 13.85 -4.48 1.57
C HIS A 395 14.74 -4.65 2.81
N PHE A 396 14.26 -4.30 4.00
CA PHE A 396 15.03 -4.41 5.24
C PHE A 396 15.46 -5.85 5.60
N TYR A 397 14.80 -6.85 5.07
CA TYR A 397 15.20 -8.25 5.26
C TYR A 397 16.37 -8.70 4.36
N ASN A 398 16.81 -7.86 3.43
CA ASN A 398 18.01 -8.09 2.64
C ASN A 398 19.24 -7.52 3.35
N ASN A 399 20.41 -8.07 3.02
CA ASN A 399 21.70 -7.64 3.52
C ASN A 399 22.74 -7.58 2.41
N GLU A 400 23.97 -7.22 2.78
CA GLU A 400 25.10 -7.08 1.86
C GLU A 400 25.38 -8.37 1.10
N ALA A 401 25.28 -9.55 1.76
CA ALA A 401 25.53 -10.84 1.12
C ALA A 401 24.53 -11.15 0.00
N ASP A 402 23.31 -10.63 0.06
CA ASP A 402 22.34 -10.75 -1.03
C ASP A 402 22.81 -9.98 -2.28
N ILE A 403 23.39 -8.79 -2.09
CA ILE A 403 23.93 -7.95 -3.17
C ILE A 403 25.21 -8.55 -3.72
N GLU A 404 26.12 -9.04 -2.86
CA GLU A 404 27.34 -9.74 -3.28
C GLU A 404 27.00 -10.98 -4.13
N ARG A 405 26.01 -11.78 -3.69
CA ARG A 405 25.53 -12.94 -4.46
C ARG A 405 24.96 -12.53 -5.81
N LEU A 406 24.20 -11.42 -5.87
CA LEU A 406 23.69 -10.88 -7.13
C LEU A 406 24.88 -10.50 -8.04
N LEU A 407 25.82 -9.67 -7.56
CA LEU A 407 26.97 -9.21 -8.33
C LEU A 407 27.87 -10.36 -8.83
N ALA A 408 28.09 -11.39 -7.99
CA ALA A 408 28.89 -12.56 -8.36
C ALA A 408 28.26 -13.41 -9.48
N ASN A 409 26.92 -13.39 -9.62
CA ASN A 409 26.19 -14.20 -10.59
C ASN A 409 25.70 -13.39 -11.82
N LEU A 410 25.91 -12.09 -11.84
CA LEU A 410 25.76 -11.31 -13.07
C LEU A 410 26.82 -11.74 -14.11
N PRO A 411 26.47 -11.84 -15.40
CA PRO A 411 27.38 -12.16 -16.48
C PRO A 411 28.53 -11.15 -16.60
#